data_27bfb446b7db2b30385c6aafe5de43d3
#
_entry.id   27bfb446b7db2b30385c6aafe5de43d3
#
_cell.length_a   1.000
_cell.length_b   1.000
_cell.length_c   1.000
_cell.angle_alpha   90.00
_cell.angle_beta   90.00
_cell.angle_gamma   90.00
#
_symmetry.space_group_name_H-M   'P 1'
#
loop_
_entity.id
_entity.type
_entity.pdbx_description
1 polymer ?
#
loop_
_entity_poly.entity_id
_entity_poly.type
_entity_poly.pdbx_seq_one_letter_code
_entity_poly.pdbx_strand_id
1 'polypeptide(L)'
;MNLRRQVLVAALVGLVPTGAAVLAQSPVAFPSEVYAARRMRLAAQVSGDAIIVPGRYLVGEHELPKQDPNFWYLTGVESPYAILVIAPDVRSGALAGANRTALFLPDSFQFAGAQFPYEDSLFRRAPWNIPRQRMSPGQAAAEASGITEVYRVREFLQRVNEIVGPAKTVYLPMAFDSMYAPIGMLPPRSVEEQIARSIADRVGNREVKDVLPLIRRMRLVKDSYEIEALRTAARISAEAMGVLMRTVAPGMNDLSAAGLLEYQWKRRGSQRASFAPIVGSGPNAMSFFTVMGENYQAVSRKMEAGDLLFVDYGAAEYNTYASDICRVMPVSGKFTATQRKYYDIVLEAQEAAIAAVKPGVTMLDVIKAAASVFKKYGLDAFENPDRMGVDHVWGVMPSPTHYINRDLGITKYTRYGAGVRDIGHHVGLETTDSRDWTVPLEAGMVITIEPKLYIPDEQIAIMIEDMILVTPTGRENLSAAAPKRARDIERMMAPRR
;
A
#
# COMPACT_ATOMS: atom_id res chain seq x y z
N MET A 1 67.60 -23.56 3.46
CA MET A 1 66.99 -24.00 2.18
C MET A 1 65.46 -24.00 2.43
N ASN A 2 64.81 -22.90 2.12
CA ASN A 2 63.40 -22.69 2.40
C ASN A 2 62.64 -22.55 1.08
N LEU A 3 61.81 -23.51 0.74
CA LEU A 3 60.85 -23.39 -0.37
C LEU A 3 59.59 -22.72 0.11
N ARG A 4 59.33 -21.55 -0.38
CA ARG A 4 58.03 -20.84 -0.23
C ARG A 4 56.99 -21.50 -1.15
N ARG A 5 55.94 -22.05 -0.59
CA ARG A 5 54.70 -22.41 -1.32
C ARG A 5 53.90 -21.14 -1.55
N GLN A 6 53.83 -20.69 -2.78
CA GLN A 6 52.86 -19.71 -3.24
C GLN A 6 51.55 -20.44 -3.53
N VAL A 7 50.49 -20.06 -2.83
CA VAL A 7 49.12 -20.50 -3.11
C VAL A 7 48.56 -19.51 -4.14
N LEU A 8 48.35 -19.97 -5.36
CA LEU A 8 47.61 -19.24 -6.38
C LEU A 8 46.09 -19.32 -6.02
N VAL A 9 45.50 -18.22 -5.65
CA VAL A 9 44.06 -18.07 -5.60
C VAL A 9 43.62 -17.65 -7.01
N ALA A 10 43.09 -18.58 -7.77
CA ALA A 10 42.42 -18.27 -9.04
C ALA A 10 41.05 -17.65 -8.74
N ALA A 11 40.94 -16.35 -8.94
CA ALA A 11 39.66 -15.65 -8.94
C ALA A 11 38.91 -16.03 -10.22
N LEU A 12 37.91 -16.91 -10.09
CA LEU A 12 36.91 -17.12 -11.12
C LEU A 12 35.99 -15.87 -11.17
N VAL A 13 36.34 -14.93 -12.01
CA VAL A 13 35.43 -13.87 -12.45
C VAL A 13 34.47 -14.50 -13.45
N GLY A 14 33.37 -15.02 -12.96
CA GLY A 14 32.27 -15.46 -13.80
C GLY A 14 31.73 -14.26 -14.57
N LEU A 15 31.85 -14.26 -15.90
CA LEU A 15 31.16 -13.36 -16.80
C LEU A 15 29.66 -13.56 -16.59
N VAL A 16 29.04 -12.66 -15.83
CA VAL A 16 27.61 -12.49 -15.80
C VAL A 16 27.22 -11.92 -17.17
N PRO A 17 26.34 -12.57 -17.95
CA PRO A 17 25.88 -11.99 -19.20
C PRO A 17 25.24 -10.65 -18.90
N THR A 18 25.72 -9.62 -19.57
CA THR A 18 25.16 -8.27 -19.54
C THR A 18 23.77 -8.26 -20.20
N GLY A 19 22.79 -8.81 -19.50
CA GLY A 19 21.40 -8.42 -19.74
C GLY A 19 21.32 -6.92 -19.49
N ALA A 20 20.75 -6.19 -20.43
CA ALA A 20 20.62 -4.75 -20.36
C ALA A 20 20.27 -4.33 -18.93
N ALA A 21 21.16 -3.57 -18.30
CA ALA A 21 20.92 -3.01 -16.99
C ALA A 21 19.66 -2.13 -17.15
N VAL A 22 18.55 -2.58 -16.65
CA VAL A 22 17.40 -1.71 -16.45
C VAL A 22 17.88 -0.71 -15.41
N LEU A 23 18.36 0.44 -15.89
CA LEU A 23 18.67 1.57 -15.03
C LEU A 23 17.41 1.82 -14.22
N ALA A 24 17.54 1.80 -12.90
CA ALA A 24 16.46 2.16 -12.00
C ALA A 24 15.95 3.54 -12.43
N GLN A 25 14.77 3.59 -13.01
CA GLN A 25 14.15 4.86 -13.33
C GLN A 25 13.81 5.54 -12.02
N SER A 26 14.38 6.71 -11.79
CA SER A 26 13.96 7.54 -10.67
C SER A 26 12.46 7.80 -10.80
N PRO A 27 11.72 7.79 -9.69
CA PRO A 27 10.30 8.10 -9.72
C PRO A 27 10.03 9.40 -10.44
N VAL A 28 9.18 9.38 -11.44
CA VAL A 28 8.84 10.58 -12.20
C VAL A 28 7.79 11.34 -11.42
N ALA A 29 8.12 12.56 -11.09
CA ALA A 29 7.15 13.47 -10.48
C ALA A 29 5.97 13.73 -11.42
N PHE A 30 4.76 13.69 -10.89
CA PHE A 30 3.60 14.12 -11.67
C PHE A 30 3.70 15.62 -11.95
N PRO A 31 3.22 16.09 -13.11
CA PRO A 31 3.10 17.51 -13.39
C PRO A 31 2.28 18.22 -12.32
N SER A 32 2.63 19.48 -12.01
CA SER A 32 1.93 20.27 -10.99
C SER A 32 0.45 20.47 -11.28
N GLU A 33 0.06 20.44 -12.55
CA GLU A 33 -1.32 20.57 -13.03
C GLU A 33 -2.19 19.40 -12.54
N VAL A 34 -1.62 18.21 -12.37
CA VAL A 34 -2.34 17.04 -11.82
C VAL A 34 -2.80 17.33 -10.41
N TYR A 35 -1.91 17.83 -9.57
CA TYR A 35 -2.25 18.20 -8.20
C TYR A 35 -3.21 19.39 -8.13
N ALA A 36 -3.03 20.37 -9.01
CA ALA A 36 -3.93 21.51 -9.12
C ALA A 36 -5.37 21.08 -9.49
N ALA A 37 -5.51 20.17 -10.47
CA ALA A 37 -6.81 19.63 -10.85
C ALA A 37 -7.49 18.86 -9.70
N ARG A 38 -6.72 18.11 -8.89
CA ARG A 38 -7.23 17.40 -7.72
C ARG A 38 -7.73 18.39 -6.65
N ARG A 39 -6.98 19.45 -6.37
CA ARG A 39 -7.40 20.51 -5.44
C ARG A 39 -8.68 21.21 -5.92
N MET A 40 -8.78 21.53 -7.20
CA MET A 40 -10.00 22.14 -7.77
C MET A 40 -11.21 21.21 -7.63
N ARG A 41 -11.06 19.93 -7.93
CA ARG A 41 -12.15 18.95 -7.77
C ARG A 41 -12.59 18.81 -6.30
N LEU A 42 -11.66 18.85 -5.36
CA LEU A 42 -11.97 18.78 -3.95
C LEU A 42 -12.68 20.04 -3.47
N ALA A 43 -12.18 21.22 -3.84
CA ALA A 43 -12.77 22.50 -3.50
C ALA A 43 -14.22 22.65 -4.03
N ALA A 44 -14.49 22.11 -5.23
CA ALA A 44 -15.83 22.13 -5.81
C ALA A 44 -16.87 21.33 -5.00
N GLN A 45 -16.43 20.34 -4.21
CA GLN A 45 -17.33 19.56 -3.35
C GLN A 45 -17.72 20.26 -2.05
N VAL A 46 -16.98 21.30 -1.66
CA VAL A 46 -17.20 22.07 -0.43
C VAL A 46 -17.38 23.55 -0.72
N SER A 47 -18.08 23.88 -1.78
CA SER A 47 -18.19 25.23 -2.33
C SER A 47 -18.49 26.28 -1.26
N GLY A 48 -17.63 27.28 -1.14
CA GLY A 48 -17.75 28.38 -0.16
C GLY A 48 -17.12 28.10 1.21
N ASP A 49 -16.63 26.89 1.46
CA ASP A 49 -15.98 26.50 2.70
C ASP A 49 -14.46 26.30 2.53
N ALA A 50 -13.74 26.13 3.63
CA ALA A 50 -12.30 25.95 3.62
C ALA A 50 -11.89 24.50 3.95
N ILE A 51 -10.72 24.11 3.43
CA ILE A 51 -10.12 22.78 3.65
C ILE A 51 -8.71 23.00 4.18
N ILE A 52 -8.33 22.30 5.24
CA ILE A 52 -6.96 22.31 5.77
C ILE A 52 -6.50 20.87 5.90
N VAL A 53 -5.41 20.53 5.22
CA VAL A 53 -4.82 19.17 5.23
C VAL A 53 -3.40 19.28 5.75
N PRO A 54 -3.10 18.82 6.97
CA PRO A 54 -1.73 18.71 7.45
C PRO A 54 -1.02 17.54 6.75
N GLY A 55 0.27 17.70 6.52
CA GLY A 55 1.16 16.62 6.11
C GLY A 55 1.66 15.81 7.30
N ARG A 56 2.52 14.84 7.00
CA ARG A 56 3.08 13.92 8.00
C ARG A 56 3.92 14.64 9.04
N TYR A 57 3.73 14.27 10.28
CA TYR A 57 4.58 14.65 11.39
C TYR A 57 5.48 13.45 11.76
N LEU A 58 6.78 13.69 11.84
CA LEU A 58 7.75 12.68 12.21
C LEU A 58 7.82 12.59 13.74
N VAL A 59 7.72 11.39 14.27
CA VAL A 59 7.73 11.14 15.72
C VAL A 59 9.07 10.56 16.16
N GLY A 60 9.80 9.89 15.27
CA GLY A 60 11.07 9.24 15.53
C GLY A 60 12.25 9.86 14.77
N GLU A 61 13.41 9.85 15.39
CA GLU A 61 14.66 10.45 14.87
C GLU A 61 15.15 9.74 13.58
N HIS A 62 14.85 8.45 13.45
CA HIS A 62 15.33 7.61 12.36
C HIS A 62 14.22 7.02 11.48
N GLU A 63 13.00 7.57 11.56
CA GLU A 63 11.93 7.15 10.67
C GLU A 63 12.22 7.59 9.23
N LEU A 64 12.09 6.66 8.29
CA LEU A 64 12.03 7.00 6.88
C LEU A 64 10.67 7.65 6.62
N PRO A 65 10.62 8.97 6.34
CA PRO A 65 9.37 9.66 6.21
C PRO A 65 8.62 9.17 4.96
N LYS A 66 7.37 8.74 5.16
CA LYS A 66 6.37 8.66 4.10
C LYS A 66 5.39 9.80 4.35
N GLN A 67 5.17 10.63 3.37
CA GLN A 67 4.20 11.72 3.47
C GLN A 67 2.79 11.17 3.72
N ASP A 68 1.94 11.95 4.41
CA ASP A 68 0.52 11.64 4.47
C ASP A 68 -0.05 11.48 3.06
N PRO A 69 -0.74 10.38 2.76
CA PRO A 69 -1.18 10.08 1.39
C PRO A 69 -2.19 11.10 0.86
N ASN A 70 -3.02 11.71 1.70
CA ASN A 70 -4.00 12.71 1.27
C ASN A 70 -3.33 14.05 0.98
N PHE A 71 -2.38 14.44 1.83
CA PHE A 71 -1.57 15.64 1.58
C PHE A 71 -0.75 15.48 0.29
N TRP A 72 -0.07 14.34 0.11
CA TRP A 72 0.69 14.09 -1.11
C TRP A 72 -0.19 14.05 -2.35
N TYR A 73 -1.37 13.43 -2.29
CA TYR A 73 -2.35 13.38 -3.37
C TYR A 73 -2.74 14.77 -3.89
N LEU A 74 -2.79 15.75 -2.98
CA LEU A 74 -3.20 17.11 -3.29
C LEU A 74 -2.04 18.05 -3.63
N THR A 75 -0.79 17.69 -3.29
CA THR A 75 0.34 18.64 -3.40
C THR A 75 1.55 18.11 -4.16
N GLY A 76 1.79 16.79 -4.15
CA GLY A 76 3.03 16.17 -4.63
C GLY A 76 4.27 16.54 -3.80
N VAL A 77 4.10 17.11 -2.63
CA VAL A 77 5.18 17.58 -1.75
C VAL A 77 5.43 16.58 -0.63
N GLU A 78 6.68 16.16 -0.46
CA GLU A 78 7.06 15.17 0.57
C GLU A 78 7.59 15.81 1.86
N SER A 79 7.67 17.14 1.94
CA SER A 79 8.15 17.81 3.15
C SER A 79 7.29 17.48 4.37
N PRO A 80 7.88 16.94 5.46
CA PRO A 80 7.15 16.75 6.70
C PRO A 80 6.76 18.09 7.31
N TYR A 81 5.78 18.07 8.21
CA TYR A 81 5.28 19.26 8.93
C TYR A 81 4.65 20.33 8.03
N ALA A 82 4.36 20.01 6.79
CA ALA A 82 3.70 20.92 5.86
C ALA A 82 2.20 21.02 6.15
N ILE A 83 1.55 22.11 5.72
CA ILE A 83 0.09 22.27 5.82
C ILE A 83 -0.41 22.87 4.51
N LEU A 84 -1.46 22.26 3.94
CA LEU A 84 -2.19 22.78 2.79
C LEU A 84 -3.47 23.46 3.28
N VAL A 85 -3.76 24.67 2.76
CA VAL A 85 -5.03 25.37 2.95
C VAL A 85 -5.64 25.66 1.59
N ILE A 86 -6.91 25.32 1.42
CA ILE A 86 -7.74 25.68 0.27
C ILE A 86 -8.95 26.43 0.82
N ALA A 87 -9.21 27.63 0.33
CA ALA A 87 -10.30 28.46 0.84
C ALA A 87 -10.91 29.31 -0.29
N PRO A 88 -12.13 29.85 -0.11
CA PRO A 88 -12.71 30.79 -1.07
C PRO A 88 -11.80 32.01 -1.27
N ASP A 89 -11.57 32.39 -2.51
CA ASP A 89 -10.81 33.62 -2.81
C ASP A 89 -11.73 34.83 -2.81
N VAL A 90 -11.64 35.64 -1.77
CA VAL A 90 -12.45 36.84 -1.60
C VAL A 90 -11.66 38.12 -1.84
N ARG A 91 -10.44 38.04 -2.38
CA ARG A 91 -9.63 39.20 -2.69
C ARG A 91 -10.25 40.00 -3.81
N SER A 92 -9.95 41.28 -3.81
CA SER A 92 -10.41 42.20 -4.86
C SER A 92 -9.94 41.71 -6.24
N GLY A 93 -10.88 41.57 -7.17
CA GLY A 93 -10.61 41.05 -8.51
C GLY A 93 -10.64 39.53 -8.66
N ALA A 94 -10.88 38.76 -7.59
CA ALA A 94 -11.10 37.33 -7.69
C ALA A 94 -12.41 37.02 -8.42
N LEU A 95 -12.37 36.00 -9.28
CA LEU A 95 -13.60 35.51 -9.94
C LEU A 95 -14.53 34.87 -8.91
N ALA A 96 -15.83 35.05 -9.08
CA ALA A 96 -16.82 34.41 -8.23
C ALA A 96 -16.63 32.86 -8.24
N GLY A 97 -16.48 32.30 -7.04
CA GLY A 97 -16.19 30.85 -6.88
C GLY A 97 -14.73 30.44 -7.06
N ALA A 98 -13.82 31.40 -7.24
CA ALA A 98 -12.38 31.10 -7.23
C ALA A 98 -11.91 30.63 -5.86
N ASN A 99 -10.89 29.78 -5.85
CA ASN A 99 -10.26 29.27 -4.63
C ASN A 99 -8.84 29.81 -4.49
N ARG A 100 -8.53 30.27 -3.29
CA ARG A 100 -7.18 30.57 -2.82
C ARG A 100 -6.55 29.29 -2.28
N THR A 101 -5.32 29.00 -2.69
CA THR A 101 -4.57 27.86 -2.19
C THR A 101 -3.26 28.33 -1.60
N ALA A 102 -2.99 27.97 -0.36
CA ALA A 102 -1.76 28.29 0.35
C ALA A 102 -1.07 27.03 0.86
N LEU A 103 0.25 27.00 0.71
CA LEU A 103 1.10 25.91 1.20
C LEU A 103 2.04 26.45 2.28
N PHE A 104 2.03 25.82 3.44
CA PHE A 104 2.94 26.17 4.53
C PHE A 104 4.01 25.07 4.63
N LEU A 105 5.28 25.49 4.57
CA LEU A 105 6.43 24.60 4.62
C LEU A 105 7.39 24.96 5.75
N PRO A 106 8.07 23.99 6.34
CA PRO A 106 9.14 24.26 7.29
C PRO A 106 10.32 24.94 6.56
N ASP A 107 10.96 25.87 7.22
CA ASP A 107 12.17 26.58 6.74
C ASP A 107 13.42 26.17 7.51
N SER A 108 13.26 25.34 8.53
CA SER A 108 14.35 24.83 9.37
C SER A 108 13.95 23.53 10.04
N PHE A 109 14.93 22.80 10.54
CA PHE A 109 14.72 21.63 11.40
C PHE A 109 15.50 21.81 12.72
N GLN A 110 15.05 21.12 13.76
CA GLN A 110 15.70 21.13 15.07
C GLN A 110 16.47 19.82 15.27
N PHE A 111 17.73 19.90 15.64
CA PHE A 111 18.55 18.76 15.98
C PHE A 111 19.40 19.10 17.21
N ALA A 112 19.38 18.22 18.19
CA ALA A 112 20.12 18.36 19.45
C ALA A 112 19.95 19.74 20.14
N GLY A 113 18.74 20.30 20.08
CA GLY A 113 18.41 21.60 20.66
C GLY A 113 18.82 22.82 19.84
N ALA A 114 19.53 22.65 18.75
CA ALA A 114 19.89 23.72 17.81
C ALA A 114 18.96 23.76 16.61
N GLN A 115 18.66 24.97 16.12
CA GLN A 115 17.85 25.18 14.92
C GLN A 115 18.76 25.34 13.70
N PHE A 116 18.51 24.55 12.65
CA PHE A 116 19.26 24.57 11.39
C PHE A 116 18.34 25.03 10.25
N PRO A 117 18.57 26.23 9.69
CA PRO A 117 17.87 26.64 8.49
C PRO A 117 18.16 25.71 7.31
N TYR A 118 17.14 25.32 6.56
CA TYR A 118 17.34 24.48 5.36
C TYR A 118 18.22 25.15 4.32
N GLU A 119 18.19 26.48 4.27
CA GLU A 119 18.98 27.28 3.33
C GLU A 119 20.48 27.21 3.60
N ASP A 120 20.90 27.09 4.86
CA ASP A 120 22.30 27.06 5.28
C ASP A 120 22.83 25.64 5.50
N SER A 121 21.97 24.65 5.32
CA SER A 121 22.35 23.27 5.60
C SER A 121 23.31 22.70 4.57
N LEU A 122 24.17 21.78 4.99
CA LEU A 122 25.03 20.96 4.11
C LEU A 122 24.23 20.27 2.99
N PHE A 123 22.89 20.14 3.17
CA PHE A 123 21.98 19.59 2.18
C PHE A 123 21.88 20.41 0.88
N ARG A 124 22.17 21.72 0.93
CA ARG A 124 22.22 22.56 -0.27
C ARG A 124 23.38 22.23 -1.21
N ARG A 125 24.44 21.68 -0.66
CA ARG A 125 25.68 21.34 -1.38
C ARG A 125 25.80 19.86 -1.72
N ALA A 126 24.88 19.05 -1.21
CA ALA A 126 24.92 17.60 -1.43
C ALA A 126 24.22 17.24 -2.74
N PRO A 127 24.81 16.38 -3.59
CA PRO A 127 24.18 15.93 -4.85
C PRO A 127 22.91 15.09 -4.65
N TRP A 128 22.61 14.70 -3.42
CA TRP A 128 21.37 14.01 -3.04
C TRP A 128 20.26 14.95 -2.54
N ASN A 129 20.36 16.23 -2.83
CA ASN A 129 19.25 17.16 -2.60
C ASN A 129 18.11 16.73 -3.53
N ILE A 130 17.31 15.76 -3.05
CA ILE A 130 16.17 15.21 -3.78
C ILE A 130 15.12 16.32 -3.78
N PRO A 131 14.84 16.93 -4.95
CA PRO A 131 13.77 17.89 -5.05
C PRO A 131 12.49 17.25 -4.52
N ARG A 132 11.76 17.90 -3.64
CA ARG A 132 10.48 17.54 -3.01
C ARG A 132 10.52 16.96 -1.59
N GLN A 133 11.62 16.36 -1.12
CA GLN A 133 11.64 15.77 0.23
C GLN A 133 11.83 16.77 1.36
N ARG A 134 12.43 17.93 1.11
CA ARG A 134 12.63 18.98 2.11
C ARG A 134 12.59 20.35 1.43
N MET A 135 11.42 20.69 0.92
CA MET A 135 11.23 21.99 0.28
C MET A 135 11.11 23.09 1.34
N SER A 136 11.92 24.11 1.20
CA SER A 136 11.70 25.40 1.87
C SER A 136 10.67 26.23 1.12
N PRO A 137 10.00 27.19 1.78
CA PRO A 137 9.17 28.18 1.08
C PRO A 137 9.98 28.92 0.01
N GLY A 138 9.45 29.00 -1.20
CA GLY A 138 10.10 29.64 -2.32
C GLY A 138 9.63 29.18 -3.68
N GLN A 139 10.29 29.66 -4.74
CA GLN A 139 9.91 29.40 -6.12
C GLN A 139 9.90 27.90 -6.47
N ALA A 140 10.90 27.14 -6.03
CA ALA A 140 10.97 25.69 -6.30
C ALA A 140 9.77 24.93 -5.74
N ALA A 141 9.29 25.29 -4.57
CA ALA A 141 8.09 24.71 -3.97
C ALA A 141 6.82 25.13 -4.73
N ALA A 142 6.75 26.37 -5.18
CA ALA A 142 5.64 26.86 -5.99
C ALA A 142 5.56 26.14 -7.33
N GLU A 143 6.68 25.95 -8.02
CA GLU A 143 6.76 25.23 -9.30
C GLU A 143 6.37 23.76 -9.15
N ALA A 144 6.88 23.10 -8.11
CA ALA A 144 6.62 21.66 -7.90
C ALA A 144 5.17 21.37 -7.50
N SER A 145 4.55 22.24 -6.70
CA SER A 145 3.17 22.05 -6.22
C SER A 145 2.11 22.70 -7.10
N GLY A 146 2.51 23.66 -7.94
CA GLY A 146 1.58 24.55 -8.66
C GLY A 146 0.83 25.51 -7.72
N ILE A 147 1.39 25.80 -6.52
CA ILE A 147 0.82 26.73 -5.54
C ILE A 147 1.73 27.93 -5.42
N THR A 148 1.22 29.11 -5.76
CA THR A 148 2.01 30.35 -5.75
C THR A 148 2.15 30.98 -4.36
N GLU A 149 1.20 30.74 -3.47
CA GLU A 149 1.23 31.21 -2.09
C GLU A 149 1.91 30.21 -1.19
N VAL A 150 3.24 30.33 -1.03
CA VAL A 150 4.04 29.45 -0.20
C VAL A 150 4.61 30.23 0.98
N TYR A 151 4.26 29.81 2.17
CA TYR A 151 4.61 30.45 3.44
C TYR A 151 5.44 29.54 4.33
N ARG A 152 6.07 30.13 5.34
CA ARG A 152 6.72 29.37 6.41
C ARG A 152 5.68 28.79 7.35
N VAL A 153 5.84 27.52 7.76
CA VAL A 153 4.86 26.86 8.64
C VAL A 153 4.67 27.59 9.97
N ARG A 154 5.70 28.26 10.49
CA ARG A 154 5.60 29.08 11.70
C ARG A 154 4.65 30.29 11.57
N GLU A 155 4.33 30.72 10.35
CA GLU A 155 3.38 31.77 10.08
C GLU A 155 1.93 31.27 10.03
N PHE A 156 1.72 29.96 10.09
CA PHE A 156 0.39 29.34 9.90
C PHE A 156 -0.66 29.93 10.84
N LEU A 157 -0.38 29.96 12.14
CA LEU A 157 -1.35 30.46 13.13
C LEU A 157 -1.70 31.95 12.95
N GLN A 158 -0.78 32.74 12.41
CA GLN A 158 -1.01 34.16 12.14
C GLN A 158 -1.86 34.39 10.88
N ARG A 159 -1.72 33.49 9.88
CA ARG A 159 -2.34 33.66 8.56
C ARG A 159 -3.60 32.84 8.34
N VAL A 160 -3.78 31.75 9.07
CA VAL A 160 -4.85 30.78 8.77
C VAL A 160 -6.23 31.42 8.78
N ASN A 161 -6.54 32.27 9.77
CA ASN A 161 -7.85 32.93 9.87
C ASN A 161 -8.10 33.97 8.77
N GLU A 162 -7.06 34.65 8.29
CA GLU A 162 -7.15 35.52 7.13
C GLU A 162 -7.43 34.71 5.84
N ILE A 163 -6.70 33.59 5.66
CA ILE A 163 -6.82 32.77 4.44
C ILE A 163 -8.18 32.07 4.37
N VAL A 164 -8.64 31.47 5.47
CA VAL A 164 -9.98 30.82 5.48
C VAL A 164 -11.11 31.83 5.36
N GLY A 165 -10.85 33.10 5.69
CA GLY A 165 -11.74 34.23 5.42
C GLY A 165 -13.17 34.02 5.91
N PRO A 166 -14.19 34.19 5.02
CA PRO A 166 -15.59 34.10 5.38
C PRO A 166 -16.15 32.67 5.45
N ALA A 167 -15.33 31.66 5.22
CA ALA A 167 -15.80 30.26 5.30
C ALA A 167 -16.47 29.98 6.63
N LYS A 168 -17.64 29.37 6.60
CA LYS A 168 -18.41 29.01 7.79
C LYS A 168 -17.99 27.64 8.31
N THR A 169 -17.58 26.76 7.43
CA THR A 169 -17.10 25.40 7.73
C THR A 169 -15.64 25.28 7.34
N VAL A 170 -14.88 24.55 8.16
CA VAL A 170 -13.52 24.13 7.86
C VAL A 170 -13.48 22.61 7.84
N TYR A 171 -13.06 22.05 6.73
CA TYR A 171 -12.88 20.62 6.54
C TYR A 171 -11.45 20.22 6.91
N LEU A 172 -11.32 19.27 7.84
CA LEU A 172 -10.07 18.73 8.37
C LEU A 172 -10.09 17.20 8.28
N PRO A 173 -8.94 16.53 8.19
CA PRO A 173 -8.89 15.08 8.36
C PRO A 173 -9.15 14.73 9.83
N MET A 174 -10.37 14.30 10.16
CA MET A 174 -10.82 14.07 11.54
C MET A 174 -10.99 12.60 11.90
N ALA A 175 -11.24 11.74 10.92
CA ALA A 175 -11.39 10.30 11.13
C ALA A 175 -10.11 9.58 10.75
N PHE A 176 -9.41 9.06 11.74
CA PHE A 176 -8.25 8.20 11.54
C PHE A 176 -8.66 6.77 11.86
N ASP A 177 -8.63 5.90 10.86
CA ASP A 177 -8.91 4.50 11.04
C ASP A 177 -7.76 3.87 11.84
N SER A 178 -8.02 3.56 13.09
CA SER A 178 -7.17 2.65 13.84
C SER A 178 -7.59 1.23 13.48
N MET A 179 -6.80 0.55 12.69
CA MET A 179 -7.02 -0.85 12.31
C MET A 179 -6.93 -1.78 13.54
N TYR A 180 -6.23 -1.37 14.57
CA TYR A 180 -6.02 -2.12 15.80
C TYR A 180 -6.29 -1.23 17.01
N ALA A 181 -7.48 -1.34 17.59
CA ALA A 181 -7.73 -0.84 18.93
C ALA A 181 -7.56 -2.00 19.93
N PRO A 182 -6.74 -1.87 20.97
CA PRO A 182 -6.71 -2.85 22.04
C PRO A 182 -8.10 -3.03 22.65
N ILE A 183 -8.55 -4.27 22.81
CA ILE A 183 -9.86 -4.57 23.39
C ILE A 183 -9.97 -3.90 24.76
N GLY A 184 -11.04 -3.10 24.96
CA GLY A 184 -11.30 -2.40 26.21
C GLY A 184 -10.53 -1.11 26.44
N MET A 185 -9.73 -0.65 25.45
CA MET A 185 -9.06 0.64 25.48
C MET A 185 -9.53 1.52 24.33
N LEU A 186 -9.65 2.82 24.57
CA LEU A 186 -9.82 3.77 23.47
C LEU A 186 -8.51 3.79 22.66
N PRO A 187 -8.58 3.74 21.32
CA PRO A 187 -7.37 3.84 20.51
C PRO A 187 -6.68 5.17 20.82
N PRO A 188 -5.35 5.18 20.99
CA PRO A 188 -4.63 6.42 21.10
C PRO A 188 -4.85 7.25 19.85
N ARG A 189 -5.11 8.53 19.99
CA ARG A 189 -5.21 9.43 18.86
C ARG A 189 -3.89 9.47 18.12
N SER A 190 -3.92 9.33 16.81
CA SER A 190 -2.73 9.52 15.99
C SER A 190 -2.19 10.95 16.14
N VAL A 191 -0.93 11.14 15.81
CA VAL A 191 -0.31 12.48 15.84
C VAL A 191 -1.04 13.41 14.87
N GLU A 192 -1.41 12.92 13.71
CA GLU A 192 -2.14 13.65 12.68
C GLU A 192 -3.53 14.07 13.19
N GLU A 193 -4.25 13.20 13.91
CA GLU A 193 -5.53 13.55 14.54
C GLU A 193 -5.36 14.63 15.61
N GLN A 194 -4.33 14.53 16.45
CA GLN A 194 -4.04 15.53 17.47
C GLN A 194 -3.77 16.90 16.84
N ILE A 195 -3.06 16.94 15.73
CA ILE A 195 -2.75 18.17 14.99
C ILE A 195 -4.03 18.71 14.34
N ALA A 196 -4.84 17.89 13.68
CA ALA A 196 -6.09 18.32 13.09
C ALA A 196 -7.02 18.93 14.15
N ARG A 197 -7.13 18.33 15.32
CA ARG A 197 -7.89 18.90 16.47
C ARG A 197 -7.29 20.21 16.96
N SER A 198 -5.96 20.28 17.08
CA SER A 198 -5.28 21.51 17.47
C SER A 198 -5.49 22.64 16.45
N ILE A 199 -5.64 22.33 15.18
CA ILE A 199 -6.03 23.30 14.14
C ILE A 199 -7.49 23.69 14.31
N ALA A 200 -8.38 22.72 14.53
CA ALA A 200 -9.80 22.97 14.78
C ALA A 200 -10.05 23.97 15.92
N ASP A 201 -9.30 23.84 17.02
CA ASP A 201 -9.37 24.77 18.16
C ASP A 201 -8.94 26.21 17.81
N ARG A 202 -8.27 26.43 16.69
CA ARG A 202 -7.67 27.71 16.29
C ARG A 202 -8.35 28.41 15.11
N VAL A 203 -9.23 27.71 14.41
CA VAL A 203 -9.97 28.31 13.28
C VAL A 203 -11.23 29.10 13.71
N GLY A 204 -11.34 29.42 15.00
CA GLY A 204 -12.43 30.20 15.56
C GLY A 204 -13.74 29.40 15.70
N ASN A 205 -14.87 30.10 15.71
CA ASN A 205 -16.20 29.49 15.90
C ASN A 205 -16.77 28.87 14.61
N ARG A 206 -15.92 28.33 13.75
CA ARG A 206 -16.34 27.69 12.51
C ARG A 206 -16.77 26.24 12.79
N GLU A 207 -17.75 25.77 12.02
CA GLU A 207 -18.08 24.36 12.02
C GLU A 207 -16.87 23.57 11.50
N VAL A 208 -16.58 22.41 12.10
CA VAL A 208 -15.50 21.51 11.66
C VAL A 208 -16.12 20.22 11.14
N LYS A 209 -15.76 19.84 9.91
CA LYS A 209 -16.20 18.60 9.26
C LYS A 209 -15.00 17.74 8.83
N ASP A 210 -15.27 16.45 8.64
CA ASP A 210 -14.24 15.53 8.14
C ASP A 210 -14.12 15.60 6.62
N VAL A 211 -12.89 15.82 6.13
CA VAL A 211 -12.58 15.85 4.69
C VAL A 211 -12.24 14.46 4.12
N LEU A 212 -11.90 13.49 4.97
CA LEU A 212 -11.39 12.20 4.51
C LEU A 212 -12.34 11.44 3.60
N PRO A 213 -13.68 11.39 3.85
CA PRO A 213 -14.59 10.73 2.93
C PRO A 213 -14.54 11.28 1.51
N LEU A 214 -14.38 12.61 1.36
CA LEU A 214 -14.28 13.26 0.05
C LEU A 214 -12.98 12.89 -0.67
N ILE A 215 -11.85 13.00 0.03
CA ILE A 215 -10.54 12.69 -0.56
C ILE A 215 -10.45 11.20 -0.89
N ARG A 216 -10.89 10.31 0.00
CA ARG A 216 -10.89 8.86 -0.22
C ARG A 216 -11.71 8.49 -1.46
N ARG A 217 -12.90 9.07 -1.63
CA ARG A 217 -13.72 8.85 -2.82
C ARG A 217 -13.00 9.28 -4.11
N MET A 218 -12.28 10.41 -4.07
CA MET A 218 -11.50 10.89 -5.21
C MET A 218 -10.33 9.96 -5.53
N ARG A 219 -9.69 9.35 -4.52
CA ARG A 219 -8.56 8.43 -4.66
C ARG A 219 -8.96 7.07 -5.23
N LEU A 220 -10.25 6.67 -5.13
CA LEU A 220 -10.71 5.39 -5.67
C LEU A 220 -10.52 5.31 -7.19
N VAL A 221 -10.85 6.38 -7.92
CA VAL A 221 -10.73 6.44 -9.38
C VAL A 221 -9.41 7.09 -9.74
N LYS A 222 -8.46 6.29 -10.22
CA LYS A 222 -7.10 6.69 -10.57
C LYS A 222 -7.06 7.41 -11.91
N ASP A 223 -6.29 8.48 -11.99
CA ASP A 223 -5.93 9.10 -13.27
C ASP A 223 -4.82 8.31 -14.01
N SER A 224 -4.46 8.73 -15.21
CA SER A 224 -3.48 8.02 -16.04
C SER A 224 -2.08 7.98 -15.40
N TYR A 225 -1.68 8.99 -14.66
CA TYR A 225 -0.39 9.04 -13.96
C TYR A 225 -0.35 8.06 -12.78
N GLU A 226 -1.45 7.96 -12.04
CA GLU A 226 -1.61 7.01 -10.94
C GLU A 226 -1.61 5.56 -11.46
N ILE A 227 -2.34 5.30 -12.55
CA ILE A 227 -2.39 3.97 -13.18
C ILE A 227 -1.00 3.54 -13.63
N GLU A 228 -0.20 4.44 -14.22
CA GLU A 228 1.15 4.11 -14.67
C GLU A 228 2.10 3.84 -13.49
N ALA A 229 1.98 4.60 -12.39
CA ALA A 229 2.72 4.33 -11.17
C ALA A 229 2.38 2.95 -10.56
N LEU A 230 1.08 2.61 -10.49
CA LEU A 230 0.61 1.30 -10.01
C LEU A 230 1.04 0.17 -10.94
N ARG A 231 0.99 0.36 -12.27
CA ARG A 231 1.48 -0.61 -13.25
C ARG A 231 2.98 -0.86 -13.08
N THR A 232 3.75 0.19 -12.82
CA THR A 232 5.19 0.07 -12.56
C THR A 232 5.47 -0.66 -11.24
N ALA A 233 4.76 -0.32 -10.16
CA ALA A 233 4.90 -0.99 -8.87
C ALA A 233 4.55 -2.49 -8.98
N ALA A 234 3.44 -2.82 -9.64
CA ALA A 234 3.02 -4.20 -9.88
C ALA A 234 4.05 -4.99 -10.72
N ARG A 235 4.60 -4.36 -11.77
CA ARG A 235 5.65 -4.97 -12.59
C ARG A 235 6.92 -5.25 -11.78
N ILE A 236 7.37 -4.30 -10.97
CA ILE A 236 8.54 -4.47 -10.10
C ILE A 236 8.33 -5.66 -9.15
N SER A 237 7.16 -5.78 -8.55
CA SER A 237 6.81 -6.88 -7.66
C SER A 237 6.73 -8.21 -8.40
N ALA A 238 6.11 -8.26 -9.56
CA ALA A 238 5.99 -9.47 -10.38
C ALA A 238 7.36 -10.00 -10.84
N GLU A 239 8.26 -9.12 -11.26
CA GLU A 239 9.63 -9.49 -11.65
C GLU A 239 10.43 -10.02 -10.47
N ALA A 240 10.29 -9.39 -9.28
CA ALA A 240 10.93 -9.84 -8.05
C ALA A 240 10.43 -11.23 -7.62
N MET A 241 9.12 -11.45 -7.69
CA MET A 241 8.50 -12.74 -7.42
C MET A 241 9.05 -13.84 -8.34
N GLY A 242 9.24 -13.52 -9.62
CA GLY A 242 9.86 -14.43 -10.58
C GLY A 242 11.34 -14.76 -10.24
N VAL A 243 12.08 -13.82 -9.62
CA VAL A 243 13.44 -14.11 -9.11
C VAL A 243 13.36 -15.02 -7.89
N LEU A 244 12.45 -14.75 -6.95
CA LEU A 244 12.26 -15.60 -5.77
C LEU A 244 11.93 -17.05 -6.18
N MET A 245 11.01 -17.25 -7.10
CA MET A 245 10.64 -18.59 -7.60
C MET A 245 11.83 -19.37 -8.15
N ARG A 246 12.81 -18.70 -8.77
CA ARG A 246 14.03 -19.34 -9.28
C ARG A 246 15.10 -19.60 -8.21
N THR A 247 14.94 -19.02 -7.03
CA THR A 247 15.96 -19.02 -5.98
C THR A 247 15.58 -19.90 -4.80
N VAL A 248 14.26 -19.96 -4.49
CA VAL A 248 13.80 -20.69 -3.32
C VAL A 248 14.16 -22.16 -3.39
N ALA A 249 14.67 -22.69 -2.27
CA ALA A 249 15.06 -24.08 -2.12
C ALA A 249 15.00 -24.51 -0.65
N PRO A 250 14.92 -25.82 -0.36
CA PRO A 250 15.07 -26.33 1.00
C PRO A 250 16.36 -25.83 1.65
N GLY A 251 16.27 -25.43 2.90
CA GLY A 251 17.40 -24.87 3.65
C GLY A 251 17.48 -23.35 3.71
N MET A 252 16.78 -22.63 2.84
CA MET A 252 16.57 -21.19 3.00
C MET A 252 15.65 -20.93 4.22
N ASN A 253 15.61 -19.68 4.70
CA ASN A 253 14.63 -19.29 5.71
C ASN A 253 13.66 -18.22 5.18
N ASP A 254 12.51 -18.08 5.85
CA ASP A 254 11.43 -17.17 5.45
C ASP A 254 11.94 -15.72 5.36
N LEU A 255 12.79 -15.29 6.30
CA LEU A 255 13.36 -13.94 6.34
C LEU A 255 14.27 -13.66 5.13
N SER A 256 15.07 -14.64 4.69
CA SER A 256 15.92 -14.48 3.52
C SER A 256 15.12 -14.37 2.21
N ALA A 257 13.95 -15.01 2.15
CA ALA A 257 13.02 -14.84 1.03
C ALA A 257 12.47 -13.41 0.98
N ALA A 258 12.04 -12.87 2.11
CA ALA A 258 11.60 -11.46 2.22
C ALA A 258 12.73 -10.49 1.83
N GLY A 259 13.93 -10.67 2.39
CA GLY A 259 15.10 -9.83 2.08
C GLY A 259 15.50 -9.87 0.59
N LEU A 260 15.34 -11.02 -0.07
CA LEU A 260 15.57 -11.14 -1.52
C LEU A 260 14.58 -10.29 -2.31
N LEU A 261 13.30 -10.30 -1.95
CA LEU A 261 12.28 -9.46 -2.60
C LEU A 261 12.61 -7.99 -2.45
N GLU A 262 12.92 -7.53 -1.24
CA GLU A 262 13.30 -6.13 -1.00
C GLU A 262 14.51 -5.69 -1.79
N TYR A 263 15.56 -6.52 -1.87
CA TYR A 263 16.71 -6.27 -2.73
C TYR A 263 16.29 -6.13 -4.19
N GLN A 264 15.41 -7.02 -4.68
CA GLN A 264 14.96 -6.98 -6.07
C GLN A 264 14.12 -5.73 -6.37
N TRP A 265 13.31 -5.26 -5.42
CA TRP A 265 12.53 -4.03 -5.58
C TRP A 265 13.41 -2.79 -5.62
N LYS A 266 14.31 -2.66 -4.62
CA LYS A 266 15.21 -1.51 -4.50
C LYS A 266 16.09 -1.33 -5.74
N ARG A 267 16.66 -2.40 -6.28
CA ARG A 267 17.43 -2.33 -7.52
C ARG A 267 16.62 -1.97 -8.76
N ARG A 268 15.28 -2.02 -8.69
CA ARG A 268 14.37 -1.66 -9.78
C ARG A 268 13.70 -0.30 -9.58
N GLY A 269 14.10 0.45 -8.58
CA GLY A 269 13.61 1.81 -8.32
C GLY A 269 12.45 1.92 -7.34
N SER A 270 12.02 0.82 -6.71
CA SER A 270 11.12 0.90 -5.56
C SER A 270 11.83 1.53 -4.37
N GLN A 271 11.12 2.38 -3.67
CA GLN A 271 11.68 3.10 -2.53
C GLN A 271 11.60 2.27 -1.26
N ARG A 272 10.52 1.52 -1.08
CA ARG A 272 10.25 0.69 0.11
C ARG A 272 9.23 -0.39 -0.20
N ALA A 273 9.00 -1.28 0.77
CA ALA A 273 7.84 -2.16 0.77
C ALA A 273 6.56 -1.36 1.06
N SER A 274 5.43 -1.79 0.51
CA SER A 274 4.13 -1.17 0.76
C SER A 274 3.58 -1.52 2.15
N PHE A 275 3.94 -2.71 2.66
CA PHE A 275 3.57 -3.21 3.99
C PHE A 275 4.63 -4.18 4.54
N ALA A 276 4.50 -4.57 5.80
CA ALA A 276 5.39 -5.53 6.46
C ALA A 276 5.30 -6.92 5.79
N PRO A 277 6.42 -7.69 5.76
CA PRO A 277 6.43 -8.99 5.08
C PRO A 277 5.47 -9.99 5.71
N ILE A 278 4.64 -10.61 4.87
CA ILE A 278 3.83 -11.77 5.19
C ILE A 278 4.43 -12.94 4.40
N VAL A 279 5.51 -13.49 4.91
CA VAL A 279 6.28 -14.56 4.28
C VAL A 279 6.45 -15.70 5.27
N GLY A 280 5.93 -16.87 4.92
CA GLY A 280 6.00 -18.03 5.80
C GLY A 280 6.00 -19.35 5.04
N SER A 281 6.78 -20.33 5.53
CA SER A 281 6.85 -21.66 4.96
C SER A 281 6.25 -22.72 5.90
N GLY A 282 5.61 -23.76 5.32
CA GLY A 282 5.03 -24.84 6.06
C GLY A 282 4.08 -24.37 7.17
N PRO A 283 4.31 -24.71 8.46
CA PRO A 283 3.47 -24.26 9.57
C PRO A 283 3.33 -22.75 9.70
N ASN A 284 4.38 -21.97 9.35
CA ASN A 284 4.33 -20.51 9.42
C ASN A 284 3.32 -19.93 8.42
N ALA A 285 3.12 -20.55 7.27
CA ALA A 285 2.12 -20.13 6.30
C ALA A 285 0.68 -20.21 6.84
N MET A 286 0.44 -21.02 7.88
CA MET A 286 -0.87 -21.14 8.53
C MET A 286 -1.19 -19.97 9.47
N SER A 287 -0.20 -19.17 9.80
CA SER A 287 -0.30 -18.09 10.80
C SER A 287 -0.15 -16.73 10.14
N PHE A 288 -1.05 -16.43 9.21
CA PHE A 288 -1.02 -15.22 8.39
C PHE A 288 -0.72 -13.93 9.17
N PHE A 289 -1.30 -13.74 10.35
CA PHE A 289 -1.05 -12.56 11.18
C PHE A 289 0.13 -12.67 12.13
N THR A 290 0.48 -13.85 12.60
CA THR A 290 1.65 -14.04 13.46
C THR A 290 2.97 -13.84 12.70
N VAL A 291 2.93 -13.90 11.37
CA VAL A 291 4.07 -13.64 10.49
C VAL A 291 4.24 -12.15 10.20
N MET A 292 3.23 -11.32 10.45
CA MET A 292 3.27 -9.87 10.21
C MET A 292 4.12 -9.06 11.22
N GLY A 293 5.13 -9.66 11.84
CA GLY A 293 6.09 -8.93 12.66
C GLY A 293 5.79 -8.87 14.16
N GLU A 294 4.67 -9.43 14.62
CA GLU A 294 4.37 -9.50 16.05
C GLU A 294 5.26 -10.52 16.79
N ASN A 295 5.81 -11.50 16.05
CA ASN A 295 6.72 -12.47 16.60
C ASN A 295 8.00 -12.54 15.78
N TYR A 296 9.01 -11.78 16.19
CA TYR A 296 10.31 -11.68 15.54
C TYR A 296 11.00 -13.04 15.29
N GLN A 297 10.76 -14.02 16.13
CA GLN A 297 11.37 -15.36 16.01
C GLN A 297 10.61 -16.27 15.02
N ALA A 298 9.32 -16.05 14.79
CA ALA A 298 8.52 -16.89 13.89
C ALA A 298 8.90 -16.74 12.42
N VAL A 299 9.45 -15.58 12.01
CA VAL A 299 9.79 -15.27 10.61
C VAL A 299 11.16 -15.84 10.17
N SER A 300 11.86 -16.56 11.01
CA SER A 300 13.18 -17.12 10.69
C SER A 300 13.20 -18.64 10.50
N ARG A 301 12.02 -19.26 10.28
CA ARG A 301 11.94 -20.71 10.09
C ARG A 301 12.74 -21.13 8.86
N LYS A 302 13.49 -22.23 8.99
CA LYS A 302 14.16 -22.90 7.89
C LYS A 302 13.16 -23.72 7.07
N MET A 303 13.13 -23.48 5.77
CA MET A 303 12.25 -24.16 4.83
C MET A 303 12.68 -25.62 4.67
N GLU A 304 11.73 -26.53 4.65
CA GLU A 304 11.94 -27.95 4.47
C GLU A 304 11.40 -28.46 3.12
N ALA A 305 11.91 -29.61 2.67
CA ALA A 305 11.37 -30.25 1.49
C ALA A 305 9.92 -30.69 1.74
N GLY A 306 9.02 -30.33 0.83
CA GLY A 306 7.59 -30.59 0.98
C GLY A 306 6.78 -29.40 1.50
N ASP A 307 7.43 -28.36 2.05
CA ASP A 307 6.74 -27.13 2.43
C ASP A 307 6.17 -26.38 1.21
N LEU A 308 5.09 -25.66 1.45
CA LEU A 308 4.71 -24.51 0.65
C LEU A 308 5.33 -23.23 1.26
N LEU A 309 5.87 -22.36 0.44
CA LEU A 309 6.23 -21.00 0.79
C LEU A 309 5.08 -20.09 0.39
N PHE A 310 4.46 -19.47 1.38
CA PHE A 310 3.43 -18.45 1.23
C PHE A 310 4.11 -17.08 1.22
N VAL A 311 3.87 -16.28 0.19
CA VAL A 311 4.49 -14.98 0.00
C VAL A 311 3.42 -13.96 -0.36
N ASP A 312 2.94 -13.26 0.62
CA ASP A 312 2.14 -12.05 0.47
C ASP A 312 3.05 -10.85 0.81
N TYR A 313 3.95 -10.59 -0.11
CA TYR A 313 4.98 -9.55 0.01
C TYR A 313 5.53 -9.15 -1.37
N GLY A 314 4.75 -9.32 -2.41
CA GLY A 314 5.04 -8.75 -3.72
C GLY A 314 4.73 -7.24 -3.77
N ALA A 315 5.00 -6.53 -2.69
CA ALA A 315 4.43 -5.24 -2.34
C ALA A 315 5.46 -4.10 -2.45
N ALA A 316 6.01 -3.90 -3.65
CA ALA A 316 6.88 -2.75 -3.91
C ALA A 316 6.07 -1.43 -3.94
N GLU A 317 6.62 -0.39 -3.34
CA GLU A 317 6.12 0.97 -3.51
C GLU A 317 6.94 1.69 -4.60
N TYR A 318 6.27 2.27 -5.57
CA TYR A 318 6.89 3.10 -6.60
C TYR A 318 6.15 4.44 -6.71
N ASN A 319 6.89 5.52 -6.63
CA ASN A 319 6.35 6.89 -6.66
C ASN A 319 5.19 7.08 -5.64
N THR A 320 5.35 6.54 -4.43
CA THR A 320 4.37 6.47 -3.34
C THR A 320 3.18 5.54 -3.55
N TYR A 321 2.98 5.00 -4.74
CA TYR A 321 1.90 4.03 -5.04
C TYR A 321 2.30 2.62 -4.68
N ALA A 322 1.38 1.93 -4.02
CA ALA A 322 1.57 0.58 -3.53
C ALA A 322 1.32 -0.47 -4.62
N SER A 323 1.96 -1.61 -4.49
CA SER A 323 1.51 -2.85 -5.13
C SER A 323 1.19 -3.89 -4.07
N ASP A 324 0.40 -4.88 -4.47
CA ASP A 324 -0.01 -5.99 -3.62
C ASP A 324 -0.16 -7.26 -4.45
N ILE A 325 0.63 -8.28 -4.15
CA ILE A 325 0.67 -9.53 -4.91
C ILE A 325 1.03 -10.68 -3.99
N CYS A 326 0.20 -11.70 -3.94
CA CYS A 326 0.52 -12.94 -3.25
C CYS A 326 0.75 -14.08 -4.22
N ARG A 327 1.76 -14.91 -3.91
CA ARG A 327 2.00 -16.20 -4.55
C ARG A 327 2.36 -17.25 -3.51
N VAL A 328 1.92 -18.47 -3.78
CA VAL A 328 2.33 -19.66 -3.03
C VAL A 328 3.07 -20.60 -3.96
N MET A 329 4.21 -21.13 -3.50
CA MET A 329 5.07 -21.96 -4.31
C MET A 329 5.63 -23.14 -3.49
N PRO A 330 5.87 -24.31 -4.11
CA PRO A 330 6.44 -25.47 -3.43
C PRO A 330 7.94 -25.29 -3.24
N VAL A 331 8.44 -25.35 -2.00
CA VAL A 331 9.87 -25.17 -1.68
C VAL A 331 10.76 -26.16 -2.46
N SER A 332 10.26 -27.37 -2.73
CA SER A 332 10.98 -28.40 -3.52
C SER A 332 10.84 -28.26 -5.03
N GLY A 333 10.21 -27.18 -5.53
CA GLY A 333 10.03 -26.93 -6.97
C GLY A 333 8.88 -27.69 -7.63
N LYS A 334 8.17 -28.57 -6.89
CA LYS A 334 6.99 -29.31 -7.36
C LYS A 334 5.94 -29.41 -6.27
N PHE A 335 4.69 -29.14 -6.63
CA PHE A 335 3.56 -29.37 -5.76
C PHE A 335 3.33 -30.88 -5.56
N THR A 336 3.00 -31.31 -4.35
CA THR A 336 2.42 -32.65 -4.13
C THR A 336 1.03 -32.72 -4.77
N ALA A 337 0.49 -33.93 -4.94
CA ALA A 337 -0.83 -34.11 -5.50
C ALA A 337 -1.92 -33.38 -4.68
N THR A 338 -1.83 -33.42 -3.35
CA THR A 338 -2.74 -32.73 -2.45
C THR A 338 -2.60 -31.21 -2.53
N GLN A 339 -1.39 -30.67 -2.48
CA GLN A 339 -1.13 -29.25 -2.63
C GLN A 339 -1.65 -28.73 -3.97
N ARG A 340 -1.39 -29.48 -5.04
CA ARG A 340 -1.83 -29.15 -6.39
C ARG A 340 -3.36 -29.08 -6.51
N LYS A 341 -4.06 -30.07 -5.91
CA LYS A 341 -5.53 -30.11 -5.87
C LYS A 341 -6.10 -28.81 -5.27
N TYR A 342 -5.62 -28.41 -4.10
CA TYR A 342 -6.13 -27.21 -3.42
C TYR A 342 -5.67 -25.91 -4.12
N TYR A 343 -4.45 -25.92 -4.66
CA TYR A 343 -3.93 -24.79 -5.43
C TYR A 343 -4.80 -24.49 -6.67
N ASP A 344 -5.16 -25.53 -7.42
CA ASP A 344 -5.97 -25.39 -8.62
C ASP A 344 -7.41 -24.92 -8.30
N ILE A 345 -7.97 -25.25 -7.12
CA ILE A 345 -9.27 -24.76 -6.65
C ILE A 345 -9.18 -23.23 -6.36
N VAL A 346 -8.14 -22.79 -5.65
CA VAL A 346 -7.95 -21.35 -5.36
C VAL A 346 -7.72 -20.57 -6.66
N LEU A 347 -6.96 -21.14 -7.60
CA LEU A 347 -6.75 -20.53 -8.91
C LEU A 347 -8.06 -20.38 -9.70
N GLU A 348 -8.91 -21.43 -9.71
CA GLU A 348 -10.23 -21.36 -10.34
C GLU A 348 -11.10 -20.28 -9.70
N ALA A 349 -11.09 -20.18 -8.37
CA ALA A 349 -11.84 -19.16 -7.63
C ALA A 349 -11.35 -17.75 -7.98
N GLN A 350 -10.02 -17.56 -8.05
CA GLN A 350 -9.43 -16.28 -8.43
C GLN A 350 -9.76 -15.90 -9.88
N GLU A 351 -9.63 -16.85 -10.81
CA GLU A 351 -9.95 -16.60 -12.23
C GLU A 351 -11.44 -16.26 -12.42
N ALA A 352 -12.34 -16.92 -11.66
CA ALA A 352 -13.78 -16.61 -11.67
C ALA A 352 -14.06 -15.20 -11.11
N ALA A 353 -13.43 -14.83 -9.99
CA ALA A 353 -13.54 -13.49 -9.42
C ALA A 353 -13.01 -12.42 -10.38
N ILE A 354 -11.82 -12.61 -10.94
CA ILE A 354 -11.27 -11.70 -11.95
C ILE A 354 -12.23 -11.60 -13.15
N ALA A 355 -12.82 -12.70 -13.61
CA ALA A 355 -13.76 -12.70 -14.72
C ALA A 355 -15.01 -11.87 -14.45
N ALA A 356 -15.43 -11.72 -13.21
CA ALA A 356 -16.58 -10.91 -12.82
C ALA A 356 -16.30 -9.40 -12.80
N VAL A 357 -15.04 -8.97 -12.74
CA VAL A 357 -14.67 -7.54 -12.65
C VAL A 357 -15.02 -6.80 -13.93
N LYS A 358 -15.84 -5.78 -13.81
CA LYS A 358 -16.22 -4.81 -14.88
C LYS A 358 -16.86 -3.57 -14.24
N PRO A 359 -16.98 -2.45 -14.96
CA PRO A 359 -17.74 -1.30 -14.49
C PRO A 359 -19.17 -1.66 -14.09
N GLY A 360 -19.66 -1.08 -12.99
CA GLY A 360 -21.04 -1.21 -12.50
C GLY A 360 -21.30 -2.39 -11.55
N VAL A 361 -20.39 -3.38 -11.45
CA VAL A 361 -20.48 -4.43 -10.42
C VAL A 361 -19.86 -3.94 -9.13
N THR A 362 -20.20 -4.58 -8.02
CA THR A 362 -19.57 -4.31 -6.71
C THR A 362 -18.52 -5.37 -6.37
N MET A 363 -17.66 -5.09 -5.39
CA MET A 363 -16.76 -6.11 -4.85
C MET A 363 -17.54 -7.31 -4.27
N LEU A 364 -18.76 -7.09 -3.76
CA LEU A 364 -19.63 -8.19 -3.30
C LEU A 364 -19.98 -9.16 -4.42
N ASP A 365 -20.21 -8.67 -5.63
CA ASP A 365 -20.50 -9.53 -6.80
C ASP A 365 -19.26 -10.34 -7.18
N VAL A 366 -18.09 -9.73 -7.10
CA VAL A 366 -16.79 -10.39 -7.35
C VAL A 366 -16.53 -11.49 -6.30
N ILE A 367 -16.82 -11.21 -5.03
CA ILE A 367 -16.75 -12.17 -3.91
C ILE A 367 -17.68 -13.37 -4.17
N LYS A 368 -18.92 -13.14 -4.59
CA LYS A 368 -19.89 -14.21 -4.91
C LYS A 368 -19.38 -15.13 -6.02
N ALA A 369 -18.66 -14.61 -6.99
CA ALA A 369 -18.08 -15.44 -8.06
C ALA A 369 -17.02 -16.41 -7.53
N ALA A 370 -16.10 -15.95 -6.66
CA ALA A 370 -15.15 -16.82 -6.00
C ALA A 370 -15.83 -17.86 -5.09
N ALA A 371 -16.81 -17.41 -4.30
CA ALA A 371 -17.55 -18.26 -3.36
C ALA A 371 -18.26 -19.42 -4.08
N SER A 372 -18.80 -19.18 -5.27
CA SER A 372 -19.47 -20.21 -6.06
C SER A 372 -18.52 -21.37 -6.44
N VAL A 373 -17.25 -21.05 -6.69
CA VAL A 373 -16.22 -22.08 -6.98
C VAL A 373 -15.92 -22.90 -5.74
N PHE A 374 -15.67 -22.27 -4.58
CA PHE A 374 -15.45 -23.02 -3.33
C PHE A 374 -16.63 -23.92 -3.00
N LYS A 375 -17.86 -23.43 -3.17
CA LYS A 375 -19.09 -24.20 -2.98
C LYS A 375 -19.15 -25.44 -3.88
N LYS A 376 -18.78 -25.32 -5.16
CA LYS A 376 -18.70 -26.44 -6.12
C LYS A 376 -17.83 -27.59 -5.59
N TYR A 377 -16.80 -27.28 -4.79
CA TYR A 377 -15.88 -28.27 -4.22
C TYR A 377 -16.23 -28.67 -2.78
N GLY A 378 -17.41 -28.26 -2.26
CA GLY A 378 -17.82 -28.56 -0.88
C GLY A 378 -16.97 -27.84 0.19
N LEU A 379 -16.29 -26.75 -0.19
CA LEU A 379 -15.46 -25.92 0.68
C LEU A 379 -16.20 -24.64 1.14
N ASP A 380 -17.51 -24.68 1.13
CA ASP A 380 -18.37 -23.55 1.50
C ASP A 380 -18.26 -23.32 3.02
N ALA A 381 -17.52 -22.31 3.41
CA ALA A 381 -17.34 -21.94 4.82
C ALA A 381 -18.40 -20.96 5.33
N PHE A 382 -19.29 -20.46 4.48
CA PHE A 382 -20.23 -19.40 4.83
C PHE A 382 -21.64 -19.66 4.31
N GLU A 383 -22.54 -19.98 5.22
CA GLU A 383 -23.96 -20.28 4.92
C GLU A 383 -24.77 -19.03 4.47
N ASN A 384 -24.24 -17.80 4.60
CA ASN A 384 -24.99 -16.61 4.24
C ASN A 384 -24.09 -15.47 3.71
N PRO A 385 -23.93 -15.37 2.38
CA PRO A 385 -23.20 -14.27 1.75
C PRO A 385 -23.84 -12.90 1.94
N ASP A 386 -25.14 -12.81 2.21
CA ASP A 386 -25.87 -11.55 2.38
C ASP A 386 -25.57 -10.85 3.71
N ARG A 387 -25.01 -11.56 4.69
CA ARG A 387 -24.48 -10.98 5.92
C ARG A 387 -23.10 -10.37 5.81
N MET A 388 -22.43 -10.52 4.69
CA MET A 388 -21.05 -10.06 4.48
C MET A 388 -20.91 -8.53 4.38
N GLY A 389 -21.99 -7.81 4.17
CA GLY A 389 -21.98 -6.35 4.00
C GLY A 389 -22.20 -5.52 5.27
N VAL A 390 -22.53 -6.12 6.40
CA VAL A 390 -23.01 -5.36 7.57
C VAL A 390 -22.06 -5.44 8.77
N ASP A 391 -21.27 -6.49 8.91
CA ASP A 391 -20.36 -6.67 10.05
C ASP A 391 -18.89 -6.51 9.58
N HIS A 392 -18.48 -5.28 9.31
CA HIS A 392 -17.09 -4.92 9.10
C HIS A 392 -16.29 -5.00 10.40
N VAL A 393 -16.29 -6.14 11.05
CA VAL A 393 -15.29 -6.39 12.07
C VAL A 393 -14.07 -6.97 11.35
N TRP A 394 -13.16 -6.07 11.05
CA TRP A 394 -11.77 -6.39 10.80
C TRP A 394 -11.29 -7.42 11.80
N GLY A 395 -10.51 -8.35 11.34
CA GLY A 395 -9.70 -9.19 12.19
C GLY A 395 -10.25 -10.57 12.44
N VAL A 396 -11.27 -10.99 11.75
CA VAL A 396 -11.60 -12.41 11.77
C VAL A 396 -11.27 -13.04 10.43
N MET A 397 -9.99 -12.93 10.05
CA MET A 397 -9.43 -13.95 9.19
C MET A 397 -9.47 -15.23 9.97
N PRO A 398 -9.90 -16.35 9.39
CA PRO A 398 -9.80 -17.62 10.08
C PRO A 398 -8.32 -17.85 10.39
N SER A 399 -7.92 -17.53 11.65
CA SER A 399 -6.79 -18.26 12.21
C SER A 399 -7.19 -19.73 12.13
N PRO A 400 -6.41 -20.60 11.51
CA PRO A 400 -6.76 -21.99 11.35
C PRO A 400 -7.07 -22.69 12.68
N THR A 401 -6.69 -22.08 13.77
CA THR A 401 -6.77 -22.68 15.11
C THR A 401 -7.89 -22.13 15.98
N HIS A 402 -8.43 -20.94 15.72
CA HIS A 402 -9.41 -20.34 16.66
C HIS A 402 -10.39 -19.41 15.96
N TYR A 403 -11.39 -19.98 15.29
CA TYR A 403 -12.58 -19.24 14.95
C TYR A 403 -13.57 -19.32 16.10
N ILE A 404 -13.39 -18.46 17.09
CA ILE A 404 -14.42 -18.24 18.10
C ILE A 404 -14.91 -16.80 17.93
N ASN A 405 -15.92 -16.61 17.11
CA ASN A 405 -16.72 -15.42 17.23
C ASN A 405 -17.85 -15.74 18.23
N ARG A 406 -17.61 -15.41 19.50
CA ARG A 406 -18.57 -15.62 20.59
C ARG A 406 -19.85 -14.80 20.37
N ASP A 407 -19.77 -13.66 19.73
CA ASP A 407 -20.90 -12.77 19.52
C ASP A 407 -21.82 -13.24 18.39
N LEU A 408 -21.33 -14.07 17.49
CA LEU A 408 -22.10 -14.66 16.39
C LEU A 408 -22.54 -16.10 16.66
N GLY A 409 -22.28 -16.67 17.84
CA GLY A 409 -22.63 -18.05 18.18
C GLY A 409 -21.93 -19.11 17.34
N ILE A 410 -20.83 -18.79 16.65
CA ILE A 410 -20.07 -19.69 15.81
C ILE A 410 -19.07 -20.44 16.69
N THR A 411 -19.48 -21.62 17.19
CA THR A 411 -18.65 -22.53 17.98
C THR A 411 -18.14 -23.73 17.19
N LYS A 412 -18.36 -23.76 15.88
CA LYS A 412 -17.89 -24.88 15.06
C LYS A 412 -16.47 -24.63 14.54
N TYR A 413 -15.57 -25.52 14.91
CA TYR A 413 -14.33 -25.73 14.17
C TYR A 413 -14.70 -26.15 12.74
N THR A 414 -14.53 -25.24 11.79
CA THR A 414 -14.58 -25.67 10.40
C THR A 414 -13.22 -26.27 10.06
N ARG A 415 -13.20 -27.49 9.63
CA ARG A 415 -12.01 -28.23 9.17
C ARG A 415 -11.31 -27.52 8.00
N TYR A 416 -11.98 -26.56 7.40
CA TYR A 416 -11.55 -25.78 6.25
C TYR A 416 -11.84 -24.30 6.46
N GLY A 417 -10.87 -23.45 6.17
CA GLY A 417 -11.03 -22.01 6.14
C GLY A 417 -10.95 -21.50 4.69
N ALA A 418 -12.08 -21.38 3.99
CA ALA A 418 -12.11 -20.63 2.74
C ALA A 418 -12.32 -19.15 3.05
N GLY A 419 -11.31 -18.33 2.76
CA GLY A 419 -11.38 -16.88 2.93
C GLY A 419 -12.16 -16.24 1.80
N VAL A 420 -13.49 -16.26 1.93
CA VAL A 420 -14.39 -15.63 0.95
C VAL A 420 -14.80 -14.23 1.40
N ARG A 421 -14.62 -13.88 2.68
CA ARG A 421 -15.03 -12.58 3.21
C ARG A 421 -14.13 -11.43 2.82
N ASP A 422 -12.84 -11.71 2.61
CA ASP A 422 -11.84 -10.71 2.23
C ASP A 422 -11.06 -11.26 1.06
N ILE A 423 -11.61 -11.07 -0.14
CA ILE A 423 -10.92 -11.44 -1.37
C ILE A 423 -10.35 -10.24 -2.10
N GLY A 424 -10.26 -9.09 -1.42
CA GLY A 424 -9.61 -7.93 -1.99
C GLY A 424 -10.09 -6.57 -1.47
N HIS A 425 -9.34 -5.58 -1.83
CA HIS A 425 -9.54 -4.18 -1.48
C HIS A 425 -9.07 -3.27 -2.61
N HIS A 426 -9.38 -1.97 -2.50
CA HIS A 426 -8.82 -0.96 -3.39
C HIS A 426 -7.36 -0.70 -3.04
N VAL A 427 -6.51 -0.54 -4.05
CA VAL A 427 -5.08 -0.22 -3.95
C VAL A 427 -4.79 1.13 -4.57
N GLY A 428 -3.86 1.88 -3.98
CA GLY A 428 -3.45 3.18 -4.49
C GLY A 428 -2.20 3.72 -3.80
N LEU A 429 -2.31 4.88 -3.18
CA LEU A 429 -1.27 5.46 -2.33
C LEU A 429 -1.04 4.66 -1.04
N GLU A 430 -2.02 3.89 -0.65
CA GLU A 430 -1.95 2.92 0.43
C GLU A 430 -2.21 1.53 -0.14
N THR A 431 -1.65 0.51 0.48
CA THR A 431 -1.94 -0.88 0.14
C THR A 431 -3.44 -1.12 0.19
N THR A 432 -4.08 -0.67 1.26
CA THR A 432 -5.53 -0.64 1.39
C THR A 432 -6.03 0.80 1.30
N ASP A 433 -6.36 1.24 0.10
CA ASP A 433 -6.92 2.58 -0.15
C ASP A 433 -8.37 2.70 0.34
N SER A 434 -9.13 1.61 0.24
CA SER A 434 -10.50 1.49 0.75
C SER A 434 -10.94 0.02 0.78
N ARG A 435 -11.86 -0.29 1.70
CA ARG A 435 -12.58 -1.57 1.79
C ARG A 435 -14.09 -1.39 1.67
N ASP A 436 -14.54 -0.30 1.09
CA ASP A 436 -15.95 -0.14 0.76
C ASP A 436 -16.33 -1.02 -0.43
N TRP A 437 -16.79 -2.22 -0.13
CA TRP A 437 -17.19 -3.22 -1.13
C TRP A 437 -18.56 -2.96 -1.75
N THR A 438 -19.28 -1.97 -1.27
CA THR A 438 -20.65 -1.62 -1.74
C THR A 438 -20.62 -0.64 -2.89
N VAL A 439 -19.51 0.08 -3.05
CA VAL A 439 -19.33 1.05 -4.14
C VAL A 439 -19.24 0.31 -5.49
N PRO A 440 -20.08 0.66 -6.48
CA PRO A 440 -19.93 0.12 -7.83
C PRO A 440 -18.53 0.43 -8.39
N LEU A 441 -17.92 -0.57 -9.00
CA LEU A 441 -16.62 -0.42 -9.66
C LEU A 441 -16.73 0.53 -10.86
N GLU A 442 -15.79 1.44 -10.98
CA GLU A 442 -15.68 2.40 -12.07
C GLU A 442 -14.34 2.22 -12.80
N ALA A 443 -14.32 2.56 -14.09
CA ALA A 443 -13.06 2.57 -14.85
C ALA A 443 -12.03 3.50 -14.17
N GLY A 444 -10.81 3.02 -14.02
CA GLY A 444 -9.73 3.66 -13.27
C GLY A 444 -9.59 3.17 -11.85
N MET A 445 -10.52 2.41 -11.28
CA MET A 445 -10.32 1.76 -9.99
C MET A 445 -9.32 0.60 -10.12
N VAL A 446 -8.46 0.43 -9.11
CA VAL A 446 -7.54 -0.70 -8.98
C VAL A 446 -7.85 -1.44 -7.69
N ILE A 447 -8.03 -2.74 -7.80
CA ILE A 447 -8.41 -3.62 -6.69
C ILE A 447 -7.49 -4.85 -6.65
N THR A 448 -7.33 -5.45 -5.47
CA THR A 448 -6.77 -6.80 -5.35
C THR A 448 -7.85 -7.85 -5.53
N ILE A 449 -7.46 -9.04 -5.98
CA ILE A 449 -8.30 -10.25 -6.00
C ILE A 449 -7.48 -11.38 -5.41
N GLU A 450 -7.81 -11.79 -4.18
CA GLU A 450 -6.96 -12.62 -3.30
C GLU A 450 -7.73 -13.74 -2.57
N PRO A 451 -8.49 -14.61 -3.25
CA PRO A 451 -9.13 -15.73 -2.57
C PRO A 451 -8.10 -16.65 -1.92
N LYS A 452 -8.44 -17.17 -0.76
CA LYS A 452 -7.54 -17.97 0.07
C LYS A 452 -8.21 -19.22 0.61
N LEU A 453 -7.39 -20.25 0.86
CA LEU A 453 -7.83 -21.54 1.40
C LEU A 453 -6.82 -22.07 2.41
N TYR A 454 -7.29 -22.42 3.60
CA TYR A 454 -6.49 -22.98 4.68
C TYR A 454 -6.97 -24.39 5.01
N ILE A 455 -6.06 -25.35 5.02
CA ILE A 455 -6.29 -26.76 5.38
C ILE A 455 -5.37 -27.09 6.56
N PRO A 456 -5.81 -26.85 7.80
CA PRO A 456 -4.96 -26.99 8.98
C PRO A 456 -4.39 -28.40 9.17
N ASP A 457 -5.21 -29.43 8.97
CA ASP A 457 -4.80 -30.83 9.14
C ASP A 457 -3.64 -31.23 8.21
N GLU A 458 -3.47 -30.53 7.09
CA GLU A 458 -2.43 -30.80 6.09
C GLU A 458 -1.35 -29.72 6.06
N GLN A 459 -1.45 -28.71 6.94
CA GLN A 459 -0.57 -27.54 6.99
C GLN A 459 -0.46 -26.84 5.62
N ILE A 460 -1.58 -26.72 4.90
CA ILE A 460 -1.66 -26.08 3.60
C ILE A 460 -2.36 -24.74 3.73
N ALA A 461 -1.67 -23.67 3.37
CA ALA A 461 -2.21 -22.33 3.17
C ALA A 461 -1.94 -21.89 1.74
N ILE A 462 -2.97 -21.50 1.03
CA ILE A 462 -2.88 -21.04 -0.37
C ILE A 462 -3.67 -19.75 -0.52
N MET A 463 -3.01 -18.74 -1.07
CA MET A 463 -3.61 -17.50 -1.57
C MET A 463 -2.98 -17.18 -2.92
N ILE A 464 -3.77 -16.70 -3.84
CA ILE A 464 -3.29 -16.21 -5.15
C ILE A 464 -3.91 -14.84 -5.34
N GLU A 465 -3.06 -13.82 -5.43
CA GLU A 465 -3.48 -12.45 -5.49
C GLU A 465 -2.92 -11.74 -6.71
N ASP A 466 -3.77 -10.98 -7.36
CA ASP A 466 -3.42 -10.09 -8.46
C ASP A 466 -4.04 -8.71 -8.27
N MET A 467 -3.33 -7.68 -8.75
CA MET A 467 -3.84 -6.32 -8.90
C MET A 467 -4.60 -6.19 -10.21
N ILE A 468 -5.86 -5.78 -10.12
CA ILE A 468 -6.78 -5.68 -11.26
C ILE A 468 -7.23 -4.23 -11.47
N LEU A 469 -6.89 -3.65 -12.60
CA LEU A 469 -7.41 -2.37 -13.05
C LEU A 469 -8.78 -2.59 -13.71
N VAL A 470 -9.77 -1.85 -13.27
CA VAL A 470 -11.08 -1.75 -13.95
C VAL A 470 -10.93 -0.84 -15.16
N THR A 471 -11.18 -1.36 -16.36
CA THR A 471 -11.13 -0.59 -17.62
C THR A 471 -12.54 -0.20 -18.09
N PRO A 472 -12.71 0.73 -19.04
CA PRO A 472 -14.04 1.09 -19.56
C PRO A 472 -14.86 -0.08 -20.09
N THR A 473 -14.21 -1.14 -20.59
CA THR A 473 -14.87 -2.29 -21.22
C THR A 473 -14.67 -3.60 -20.45
N GLY A 474 -14.03 -3.57 -19.28
CA GLY A 474 -13.75 -4.76 -18.50
C GLY A 474 -12.63 -4.57 -17.48
N ARG A 475 -11.49 -5.22 -17.68
CA ARG A 475 -10.38 -5.26 -16.72
C ARG A 475 -9.03 -5.52 -17.37
N GLU A 476 -7.96 -5.14 -16.65
CA GLU A 476 -6.56 -5.47 -16.96
C GLU A 476 -5.89 -6.02 -15.69
N ASN A 477 -5.14 -7.11 -15.81
CA ASN A 477 -4.33 -7.62 -14.71
C ASN A 477 -2.95 -6.96 -14.75
N LEU A 478 -2.65 -6.06 -13.80
CA LEU A 478 -1.39 -5.33 -13.72
C LEU A 478 -0.22 -6.21 -13.26
N SER A 479 -0.49 -7.31 -12.58
CA SER A 479 0.47 -8.28 -12.05
C SER A 479 0.61 -9.55 -12.89
N ALA A 480 0.08 -9.56 -14.11
CA ALA A 480 0.06 -10.73 -15.00
C ALA A 480 1.44 -11.36 -15.27
N ALA A 481 2.52 -10.59 -15.11
CA ALA A 481 3.90 -11.08 -15.28
C ALA A 481 4.34 -12.03 -14.16
N ALA A 482 3.67 -12.06 -13.00
CA ALA A 482 3.94 -13.02 -11.93
C ALA A 482 3.22 -14.35 -12.24
N PRO A 483 3.94 -15.46 -12.49
CA PRO A 483 3.30 -16.75 -12.75
C PRO A 483 2.36 -17.16 -11.61
N LYS A 484 1.16 -17.64 -11.98
CA LYS A 484 0.18 -18.12 -11.02
C LYS A 484 -0.39 -19.51 -11.33
N ARG A 485 -0.17 -20.05 -12.53
CA ARG A 485 -0.52 -21.43 -12.83
C ARG A 485 0.54 -22.35 -12.29
N ALA A 486 0.14 -23.36 -11.55
CA ALA A 486 1.08 -24.26 -10.86
C ALA A 486 2.16 -24.83 -11.81
N ARG A 487 1.78 -25.23 -13.04
CA ARG A 487 2.74 -25.69 -14.07
C ARG A 487 3.78 -24.64 -14.47
N ASP A 488 3.40 -23.36 -14.44
CA ASP A 488 4.29 -22.25 -14.83
C ASP A 488 5.24 -21.90 -13.71
N ILE A 489 4.78 -22.00 -12.44
CA ILE A 489 5.60 -21.90 -11.24
C ILE A 489 6.64 -23.03 -11.23
N GLU A 490 6.20 -24.30 -11.38
CA GLU A 490 7.09 -25.47 -11.41
C GLU A 490 8.14 -25.35 -12.53
N ARG A 491 7.75 -24.86 -13.71
CA ARG A 491 8.68 -24.62 -14.84
C ARG A 491 9.71 -23.54 -14.49
N MET A 492 9.29 -22.46 -13.81
CA MET A 492 10.19 -21.38 -13.40
C MET A 492 11.18 -21.83 -12.32
N MET A 493 10.76 -22.73 -11.45
CA MET A 493 11.56 -23.31 -10.36
C MET A 493 12.49 -24.43 -10.82
N ALA A 494 12.25 -25.00 -12.00
CA ALA A 494 13.08 -26.08 -12.52
C ALA A 494 14.54 -25.61 -12.69
N PRO A 495 15.54 -26.46 -12.35
CA PRO A 495 16.95 -26.13 -12.56
C PRO A 495 17.21 -25.74 -14.02
N ARG A 496 17.92 -24.65 -14.21
CA ARG A 496 18.39 -24.30 -15.57
C ARG A 496 19.42 -25.36 -16.00
N ARG A 497 19.15 -26.03 -17.11
CA ARG A 497 20.09 -26.96 -17.75
C ARG A 497 21.27 -26.17 -18.35
#